data_546a022838a4eb5f17261d984cb94749
#
_entry.id   546a022838a4eb5f17261d984cb94749
#
_cell.length_a   1.000
_cell.length_b   1.000
_cell.length_c   1.000
_cell.angle_alpha   90.00
_cell.angle_beta   90.00
_cell.angle_gamma   90.00
#
_symmetry.space_group_name_H-M   'P 1'
#
loop_
_entity.id
_entity.type
_entity.pdbx_description
1 polymer ?
#
loop_
_entity_poly.entity_id
_entity_poly.type
_entity_poly.pdbx_seq_one_letter_code
_entity_poly.pdbx_strand_id
1 'polypeptide(L)'
;MAAVFGKSCPRHVEVALGISRERNLEIIGNSISFLKKNMEEAFFDAEHFFDGFKRDPEYALAVLRTAWEHGADCLVLCDTNGGTMPEEISSIIRTVRERLPHALLGIHAHNDCELAVANSLAAVNSGAIQVQGTVNGIGERCGNANLCSVIPNLQVKMKGFSCLSGASLTRLKSTAAFVSEVSNLAPFRRQPFVGNAAFAHKGGVHVSAIMKEAALYEH
;
A
#
# COMPACT_ATOMS: atom_id res chain seq x y z
N MET A 1 -2.89 -6.67 17.23
CA MET A 1 -3.27 -5.75 16.14
C MET A 1 -4.51 -6.27 15.44
N ALA A 2 -5.45 -5.38 15.09
CA ALA A 2 -6.61 -5.68 14.25
C ALA A 2 -6.81 -4.54 13.25
N ALA A 3 -7.33 -4.84 12.06
CA ALA A 3 -7.74 -3.85 11.07
C ALA A 3 -9.23 -4.00 10.77
N VAL A 4 -9.91 -2.87 10.59
CA VAL A 4 -11.29 -2.80 10.11
C VAL A 4 -11.38 -1.82 8.96
N PHE A 5 -12.11 -2.17 7.92
CA PHE A 5 -12.36 -1.25 6.82
C PHE A 5 -13.72 -0.57 6.95
N GLY A 6 -13.82 0.64 6.42
CA GLY A 6 -15.07 1.40 6.33
C GLY A 6 -15.11 2.26 5.09
N LYS A 7 -16.32 2.52 4.59
CA LYS A 7 -16.51 3.33 3.37
C LYS A 7 -16.18 4.79 3.63
N SER A 8 -15.32 5.36 2.79
CA SER A 8 -14.92 6.77 2.82
C SER A 8 -15.37 7.56 1.60
N CYS A 9 -15.99 6.91 0.61
CA CYS A 9 -16.59 7.56 -0.54
C CYS A 9 -18.10 7.73 -0.32
N PRO A 10 -18.68 8.97 -0.40
CA PRO A 10 -20.09 9.21 -0.16
C PRO A 10 -21.03 8.31 -0.97
N ARG A 11 -20.72 8.11 -2.25
CA ARG A 11 -21.52 7.28 -3.13
C ARG A 11 -21.61 5.82 -2.67
N HIS A 12 -20.53 5.27 -2.12
CA HIS A 12 -20.51 3.91 -1.58
C HIS A 12 -21.33 3.80 -0.30
N VAL A 13 -21.35 4.85 0.53
CA VAL A 13 -22.19 4.92 1.73
C VAL A 13 -23.66 4.96 1.35
N GLU A 14 -24.03 5.87 0.46
CA GLU A 14 -25.44 6.12 0.10
C GLU A 14 -26.05 4.99 -0.75
N VAL A 15 -25.26 4.43 -1.69
CA VAL A 15 -25.77 3.45 -2.67
C VAL A 15 -25.47 2.01 -2.25
N ALA A 16 -24.23 1.70 -1.85
CA ALA A 16 -23.86 0.32 -1.54
C ALA A 16 -24.30 -0.09 -0.13
N LEU A 17 -24.19 0.81 0.87
CA LEU A 17 -24.63 0.55 2.22
C LEU A 17 -26.12 0.95 2.45
N GLY A 18 -26.64 1.89 1.68
CA GLY A 18 -28.00 2.38 1.83
C GLY A 18 -28.25 3.14 3.14
N ILE A 19 -27.22 3.79 3.69
CA ILE A 19 -27.29 4.53 4.96
C ILE A 19 -26.90 5.98 4.78
N SER A 20 -27.19 6.82 5.79
CA SER A 20 -26.73 8.20 5.81
C SER A 20 -25.23 8.30 6.10
N ARG A 21 -24.61 9.43 5.74
CA ARG A 21 -23.21 9.72 6.03
C ARG A 21 -22.92 9.77 7.52
N GLU A 22 -23.84 10.35 8.30
CA GLU A 22 -23.76 10.44 9.76
C GLU A 22 -23.79 9.04 10.39
N ARG A 23 -24.66 8.16 9.88
CA ARG A 23 -24.73 6.78 10.35
C ARG A 23 -23.46 6.00 10.05
N ASN A 24 -22.84 6.24 8.89
CA ASN A 24 -21.54 5.64 8.57
C ASN A 24 -20.44 6.09 9.54
N LEU A 25 -20.36 7.39 9.86
CA LEU A 25 -19.40 7.91 10.84
C LEU A 25 -19.63 7.27 12.23
N GLU A 26 -20.88 7.16 12.67
CA GLU A 26 -21.22 6.50 13.94
C GLU A 26 -20.75 5.03 13.95
N ILE A 27 -20.98 4.27 12.88
CA ILE A 27 -20.54 2.88 12.77
C ILE A 27 -19.02 2.79 12.84
N ILE A 28 -18.30 3.65 12.12
CA ILE A 28 -16.83 3.69 12.13
C ILE A 28 -16.32 3.98 13.54
N GLY A 29 -16.82 5.02 14.20
CA GLY A 29 -16.41 5.39 15.55
C GLY A 29 -16.64 4.27 16.56
N ASN A 30 -17.82 3.65 16.54
CA ASN A 30 -18.15 2.54 17.41
C ASN A 30 -17.27 1.31 17.17
N SER A 31 -16.98 0.99 15.90
CA SER A 31 -16.13 -0.15 15.53
C SER A 31 -14.70 0.05 16.01
N ILE A 32 -14.11 1.22 15.80
CA ILE A 32 -12.76 1.54 16.28
C ILE A 32 -12.69 1.53 17.80
N SER A 33 -13.66 2.16 18.47
CA SER A 33 -13.73 2.15 19.94
C SER A 33 -13.84 0.73 20.51
N PHE A 34 -14.57 -0.15 19.84
CA PHE A 34 -14.65 -1.57 20.22
C PHE A 34 -13.29 -2.27 20.04
N LEU A 35 -12.62 -2.06 18.91
CA LEU A 35 -11.31 -2.65 18.66
C LEU A 35 -10.28 -2.18 19.70
N LYS A 36 -10.22 -0.88 20.00
CA LYS A 36 -9.28 -0.33 21.00
C LYS A 36 -9.48 -0.85 22.41
N LYS A 37 -10.69 -1.27 22.76
CA LYS A 37 -10.96 -1.93 24.07
C LYS A 37 -10.45 -3.35 24.14
N ASN A 38 -10.30 -4.03 23.00
CA ASN A 38 -10.04 -5.47 22.92
C ASN A 38 -8.69 -5.81 22.27
N MET A 39 -8.04 -4.85 21.60
CA MET A 39 -6.81 -5.04 20.87
C MET A 39 -5.77 -3.98 21.26
N GLU A 40 -4.51 -4.35 21.21
CA GLU A 40 -3.38 -3.44 21.46
C GLU A 40 -3.30 -2.35 20.38
N GLU A 41 -3.48 -2.73 19.12
CA GLU A 41 -3.47 -1.82 17.99
C GLU A 41 -4.72 -2.01 17.12
N ALA A 42 -5.35 -0.90 16.71
CA ALA A 42 -6.50 -0.83 15.83
C ALA A 42 -6.18 0.02 14.59
N PHE A 43 -6.21 -0.59 13.41
CA PHE A 43 -6.02 0.09 12.13
C PHE A 43 -7.36 0.30 11.45
N PHE A 44 -7.50 1.45 10.79
CA PHE A 44 -8.67 1.78 10.00
C PHE A 44 -8.31 1.90 8.52
N ASP A 45 -8.83 0.98 7.71
CA ASP A 45 -8.68 0.99 6.27
C ASP A 45 -9.84 1.81 5.65
N ALA A 46 -9.54 3.02 5.20
CA ALA A 46 -10.49 3.94 4.58
C ALA A 46 -10.74 3.51 3.12
N GLU A 47 -11.70 2.61 2.92
CA GLU A 47 -11.99 2.01 1.62
C GLU A 47 -12.54 3.04 0.63
N HIS A 48 -12.01 3.03 -0.61
CA HIS A 48 -12.26 4.02 -1.67
C HIS A 48 -11.89 5.46 -1.27
N PHE A 49 -10.81 5.61 -0.47
CA PHE A 49 -10.46 6.92 0.06
C PHE A 49 -10.11 7.93 -1.05
N PHE A 50 -9.26 7.57 -1.98
CA PHE A 50 -8.82 8.49 -3.03
C PHE A 50 -9.97 8.91 -3.95
N ASP A 51 -10.87 8.00 -4.30
CA ASP A 51 -12.09 8.32 -5.05
C ASP A 51 -13.04 9.20 -4.24
N GLY A 52 -13.20 8.90 -2.96
CA GLY A 52 -14.00 9.67 -2.02
C GLY A 52 -13.47 11.08 -1.85
N PHE A 53 -12.16 11.23 -1.66
CA PHE A 53 -11.49 12.51 -1.50
C PHE A 53 -11.61 13.38 -2.76
N LYS A 54 -11.42 12.83 -3.95
CA LYS A 54 -11.62 13.55 -5.22
C LYS A 54 -13.06 14.02 -5.40
N ARG A 55 -14.03 13.33 -4.83
CA ARG A 55 -15.45 13.64 -4.95
C ARG A 55 -15.96 14.60 -3.88
N ASP A 56 -15.58 14.36 -2.64
CA ASP A 56 -15.98 15.12 -1.45
C ASP A 56 -14.87 15.05 -0.39
N PRO A 57 -13.87 15.95 -0.49
CA PRO A 57 -12.71 15.96 0.41
C PRO A 57 -13.10 16.08 1.88
N GLU A 58 -14.13 16.93 2.19
CA GLU A 58 -14.51 17.18 3.58
C GLU A 58 -15.13 15.94 4.22
N TYR A 59 -15.95 15.19 3.49
CA TYR A 59 -16.48 13.93 4.01
C TYR A 59 -15.40 12.86 4.17
N ALA A 60 -14.51 12.69 3.19
CA ALA A 60 -13.40 11.74 3.29
C ALA A 60 -12.51 12.05 4.49
N LEU A 61 -12.22 13.34 4.76
CA LEU A 61 -11.49 13.78 5.94
C LEU A 61 -12.28 13.59 7.24
N ALA A 62 -13.60 13.77 7.23
CA ALA A 62 -14.45 13.51 8.39
C ALA A 62 -14.41 12.02 8.77
N VAL A 63 -14.41 11.11 7.80
CA VAL A 63 -14.24 9.67 8.03
C VAL A 63 -12.91 9.37 8.74
N LEU A 64 -11.79 9.91 8.25
CA LEU A 64 -10.48 9.72 8.87
C LEU A 64 -10.44 10.31 10.28
N ARG A 65 -10.96 11.53 10.46
CA ARG A 65 -11.01 12.19 11.76
C ARG A 65 -11.80 11.37 12.77
N THR A 66 -12.98 10.87 12.37
CA THR A 66 -13.80 10.00 13.23
C THR A 66 -13.02 8.77 13.68
N ALA A 67 -12.37 8.06 12.77
CA ALA A 67 -11.58 6.89 13.13
C ALA A 67 -10.44 7.25 14.08
N TRP A 68 -9.71 8.34 13.82
CA TRP A 68 -8.60 8.79 14.66
C TRP A 68 -9.07 9.23 16.05
N GLU A 69 -10.13 10.03 16.17
CA GLU A 69 -10.70 10.48 17.44
C GLU A 69 -11.24 9.33 18.31
N HIS A 70 -11.63 8.21 17.70
CA HIS A 70 -12.06 7.00 18.41
C HIS A 70 -10.90 6.03 18.70
N GLY A 71 -9.66 6.42 18.37
CA GLY A 71 -8.44 5.73 18.80
C GLY A 71 -7.80 4.81 17.77
N ALA A 72 -8.05 4.99 16.47
CA ALA A 72 -7.30 4.29 15.45
C ALA A 72 -5.81 4.67 15.53
N ASP A 73 -4.93 3.68 15.59
CA ASP A 73 -3.48 3.88 15.66
C ASP A 73 -2.87 4.20 14.29
N CYS A 74 -3.49 3.72 13.21
CA CYS A 74 -3.09 4.05 11.85
C CYS A 74 -4.33 4.18 10.95
N LEU A 75 -4.31 5.21 10.10
CA LEU A 75 -5.32 5.48 9.07
C LEU A 75 -4.75 5.05 7.72
N VAL A 76 -5.25 3.95 7.16
CA VAL A 76 -4.78 3.41 5.90
C VAL A 76 -5.65 3.93 4.76
N LEU A 77 -5.05 4.70 3.87
CA LEU A 77 -5.74 5.30 2.71
C LEU A 77 -5.77 4.27 1.57
N CYS A 78 -6.98 3.84 1.15
CA CYS A 78 -7.12 2.79 0.16
C CYS A 78 -7.36 3.37 -1.25
N ASP A 79 -6.48 3.06 -2.19
CA ASP A 79 -6.72 3.19 -3.63
C ASP A 79 -7.41 1.91 -4.13
N THR A 80 -8.68 1.77 -3.74
CA THR A 80 -9.46 0.53 -3.92
C THR A 80 -9.71 0.21 -5.39
N ASN A 81 -9.86 1.22 -6.25
CA ASN A 81 -10.01 1.04 -7.70
C ASN A 81 -8.66 0.91 -8.43
N GLY A 82 -7.54 1.21 -7.77
CA GLY A 82 -6.21 1.14 -8.38
C GLY A 82 -5.99 2.12 -9.53
N GLY A 83 -6.75 3.22 -9.56
CA GLY A 83 -6.77 4.18 -10.67
C GLY A 83 -6.22 5.56 -10.34
N THR A 84 -5.65 5.75 -9.17
CA THR A 84 -5.08 7.04 -8.75
C THR A 84 -3.64 7.17 -9.25
N MET A 85 -3.27 8.34 -9.78
CA MET A 85 -1.90 8.58 -10.24
C MET A 85 -0.96 8.92 -9.08
N PRO A 86 0.36 8.62 -9.17
CA PRO A 86 1.32 8.84 -8.08
C PRO A 86 1.37 10.28 -7.57
N GLU A 87 1.21 11.26 -8.44
CA GLU A 87 1.17 12.69 -8.08
C GLU A 87 -0.07 13.03 -7.27
N GLU A 88 -1.23 12.44 -7.62
CA GLU A 88 -2.48 12.60 -6.86
C GLU A 88 -2.34 11.96 -5.48
N ILE A 89 -1.78 10.74 -5.38
CA ILE A 89 -1.45 10.08 -4.11
C ILE A 89 -0.64 11.02 -3.23
N SER A 90 0.46 11.55 -3.77
CA SER A 90 1.37 12.44 -3.05
C SER A 90 0.68 13.72 -2.57
N SER A 91 -0.14 14.33 -3.42
CA SER A 91 -0.87 15.56 -3.10
C SER A 91 -1.91 15.32 -2.00
N ILE A 92 -2.71 14.27 -2.15
CA ILE A 92 -3.78 13.93 -1.18
C ILE A 92 -3.19 13.58 0.18
N ILE A 93 -2.12 12.78 0.24
CA ILE A 93 -1.46 12.42 1.51
C ILE A 93 -0.92 13.66 2.22
N ARG A 94 -0.29 14.60 1.50
CA ARG A 94 0.17 15.86 2.10
C ARG A 94 -1.01 16.65 2.69
N THR A 95 -2.11 16.77 1.96
CA THR A 95 -3.33 17.44 2.45
C THR A 95 -3.89 16.77 3.71
N VAL A 96 -3.95 15.43 3.72
CA VAL A 96 -4.40 14.68 4.91
C VAL A 96 -3.47 14.97 6.11
N ARG A 97 -2.16 14.97 5.91
CA ARG A 97 -1.19 15.28 6.98
C ARG A 97 -1.30 16.69 7.52
N GLU A 98 -1.59 17.67 6.67
CA GLU A 98 -1.86 19.06 7.10
C GLU A 98 -3.12 19.15 7.96
N ARG A 99 -4.16 18.38 7.61
CA ARG A 99 -5.45 18.39 8.31
C ARG A 99 -5.48 17.49 9.56
N LEU A 100 -4.64 16.45 9.61
CA LEU A 100 -4.50 15.49 10.71
C LEU A 100 -3.01 15.26 11.02
N PRO A 101 -2.30 16.27 11.56
CA PRO A 101 -0.83 16.24 11.65
C PRO A 101 -0.26 15.19 12.62
N HIS A 102 -1.08 14.67 13.52
CA HIS A 102 -0.66 13.67 14.51
C HIS A 102 -1.10 12.24 14.15
N ALA A 103 -1.91 12.07 13.11
CA ALA A 103 -2.34 10.75 12.67
C ALA A 103 -1.22 10.03 11.92
N LEU A 104 -1.00 8.77 12.24
CA LEU A 104 -0.14 7.89 11.47
C LEU A 104 -0.89 7.41 10.21
N LEU A 105 -0.26 7.54 9.06
CA LEU A 105 -0.88 7.20 7.78
C LEU A 105 -0.27 5.95 7.17
N GLY A 106 -1.13 5.11 6.60
CA GLY A 106 -0.77 3.98 5.76
C GLY A 106 -1.33 4.13 4.34
N ILE A 107 -0.90 3.25 3.46
CA ILE A 107 -1.40 3.11 2.09
C ILE A 107 -1.76 1.66 1.78
N HIS A 108 -2.89 1.45 1.13
CA HIS A 108 -3.29 0.19 0.51
C HIS A 108 -3.68 0.45 -0.94
N ALA A 109 -2.85 0.02 -1.89
CA ALA A 109 -3.06 0.28 -3.31
C ALA A 109 -3.32 -1.00 -4.09
N HIS A 110 -4.40 -1.00 -4.90
CA HIS A 110 -4.65 -2.01 -5.92
C HIS A 110 -3.89 -1.71 -7.22
N ASN A 111 -3.71 -2.73 -8.06
CA ASN A 111 -2.77 -2.70 -9.19
C ASN A 111 -3.45 -2.62 -10.57
N ASP A 112 -4.68 -2.12 -10.62
CA ASP A 112 -5.49 -2.12 -11.85
C ASP A 112 -4.87 -1.30 -13.00
N CYS A 113 -4.14 -0.23 -12.67
CA CYS A 113 -3.36 0.56 -13.64
C CYS A 113 -1.86 0.22 -13.61
N GLU A 114 -1.45 -0.90 -12.99
CA GLU A 114 -0.05 -1.28 -12.80
C GLU A 114 0.77 -0.26 -11.98
N LEU A 115 0.10 0.55 -11.16
CA LEU A 115 0.71 1.64 -10.39
C LEU A 115 0.81 1.36 -8.89
N ALA A 116 0.34 0.22 -8.38
CA ALA A 116 0.27 -0.01 -6.93
C ALA A 116 1.61 0.13 -6.20
N VAL A 117 2.71 -0.33 -6.81
CA VAL A 117 4.06 -0.17 -6.25
C VAL A 117 4.46 1.30 -6.28
N ALA A 118 4.30 1.99 -7.41
CA ALA A 118 4.63 3.40 -7.55
C ALA A 118 3.82 4.27 -6.57
N ASN A 119 2.53 4.00 -6.44
CA ASN A 119 1.63 4.68 -5.51
C ASN A 119 2.05 4.46 -4.06
N SER A 120 2.43 3.23 -3.69
CA SER A 120 2.94 2.93 -2.34
C SER A 120 4.22 3.70 -2.02
N LEU A 121 5.17 3.76 -2.96
CA LEU A 121 6.41 4.51 -2.79
C LEU A 121 6.17 6.03 -2.74
N ALA A 122 5.26 6.55 -3.57
CA ALA A 122 4.84 7.95 -3.55
C ALA A 122 4.19 8.33 -2.21
N ALA A 123 3.37 7.43 -1.65
CA ALA A 123 2.75 7.59 -0.35
C ALA A 123 3.80 7.68 0.78
N VAL A 124 4.75 6.75 0.81
CA VAL A 124 5.84 6.74 1.81
C VAL A 124 6.67 8.01 1.69
N ASN A 125 7.03 8.42 0.47
CA ASN A 125 7.79 9.66 0.25
C ASN A 125 7.01 10.93 0.66
N SER A 126 5.68 10.84 0.74
CA SER A 126 4.80 11.92 1.20
C SER A 126 4.44 11.84 2.68
N GLY A 127 4.96 10.82 3.39
CA GLY A 127 4.87 10.70 4.85
C GLY A 127 3.93 9.62 5.36
N ALA A 128 3.50 8.67 4.54
CA ALA A 128 2.94 7.42 5.03
C ALA A 128 4.05 6.56 5.66
N ILE A 129 3.73 5.94 6.78
CA ILE A 129 4.69 5.12 7.53
C ILE A 129 4.42 3.62 7.43
N GLN A 130 3.29 3.25 6.82
CA GLN A 130 2.85 1.87 6.69
C GLN A 130 2.39 1.62 5.25
N VAL A 131 2.73 0.45 4.71
CA VAL A 131 2.25 -0.04 3.42
C VAL A 131 1.59 -1.40 3.62
N GLN A 132 0.34 -1.53 3.20
CA GLN A 132 -0.31 -2.81 3.03
C GLN A 132 -0.08 -3.29 1.59
N GLY A 133 0.34 -4.52 1.46
CA GLY A 133 0.56 -5.17 0.18
C GLY A 133 0.65 -6.68 0.36
N THR A 134 0.92 -7.39 -0.71
CA THR A 134 1.03 -8.85 -0.67
C THR A 134 2.31 -9.33 -1.33
N VAL A 135 2.83 -10.46 -0.88
CA VAL A 135 3.92 -11.14 -1.57
C VAL A 135 3.44 -11.54 -2.96
N ASN A 136 4.24 -11.25 -3.97
CA ASN A 136 3.92 -11.46 -5.38
C ASN A 136 2.76 -10.60 -5.93
N GLY A 137 2.22 -9.66 -5.17
CA GLY A 137 1.12 -8.82 -5.59
C GLY A 137 -0.23 -9.53 -5.71
N ILE A 138 -0.37 -10.69 -5.09
CA ILE A 138 -1.60 -11.49 -5.14
C ILE A 138 -2.74 -10.70 -4.49
N GLY A 139 -3.91 -10.62 -5.14
CA GLY A 139 -5.06 -9.91 -4.62
C GLY A 139 -6.22 -9.85 -5.61
N GLU A 140 -7.23 -9.09 -5.24
CA GLU A 140 -8.45 -8.89 -6.03
C GLU A 140 -8.12 -8.28 -7.40
N ARG A 141 -8.81 -8.68 -8.45
CA ARG A 141 -8.67 -8.23 -9.84
C ARG A 141 -7.22 -8.35 -10.37
N CYS A 142 -6.50 -7.21 -10.50
CA CYS A 142 -5.10 -7.14 -10.96
C CYS A 142 -4.08 -7.26 -9.82
N GLY A 143 -4.55 -7.47 -8.58
CA GLY A 143 -3.73 -7.64 -7.40
C GLY A 143 -3.53 -6.39 -6.56
N ASN A 144 -2.67 -6.50 -5.57
CA ASN A 144 -2.28 -5.45 -4.63
C ASN A 144 -0.84 -4.97 -4.91
N ALA A 145 -0.39 -3.97 -4.17
CA ALA A 145 1.01 -3.57 -4.17
C ALA A 145 1.91 -4.78 -3.88
N ASN A 146 2.81 -5.08 -4.82
CA ASN A 146 3.71 -6.22 -4.72
C ASN A 146 4.84 -5.94 -3.72
N LEU A 147 4.81 -6.54 -2.55
CA LEU A 147 5.83 -6.38 -1.52
C LEU A 147 7.23 -6.83 -1.98
N CYS A 148 7.31 -7.76 -2.95
CA CYS A 148 8.59 -8.14 -3.54
C CYS A 148 9.24 -7.02 -4.36
N SER A 149 8.49 -5.96 -4.68
CA SER A 149 9.01 -4.75 -5.32
C SER A 149 9.05 -3.57 -4.36
N VAL A 150 8.02 -3.38 -3.51
CA VAL A 150 7.97 -2.28 -2.53
C VAL A 150 9.16 -2.35 -1.57
N ILE A 151 9.41 -3.50 -0.96
CA ILE A 151 10.47 -3.68 0.04
C ILE A 151 11.87 -3.37 -0.51
N PRO A 152 12.32 -3.94 -1.64
CA PRO A 152 13.64 -3.60 -2.17
C PRO A 152 13.77 -2.15 -2.58
N ASN A 153 12.72 -1.53 -3.14
CA ASN A 153 12.75 -0.12 -3.47
C ASN A 153 12.95 0.75 -2.23
N LEU A 154 12.21 0.50 -1.15
CA LEU A 154 12.38 1.22 0.11
C LEU A 154 13.76 0.98 0.73
N GLN A 155 14.21 -0.28 0.76
CA GLN A 155 15.43 -0.67 1.46
C GLN A 155 16.71 -0.29 0.72
N VAL A 156 16.71 -0.33 -0.62
CA VAL A 156 17.94 -0.21 -1.43
C VAL A 156 17.97 1.06 -2.26
N LYS A 157 16.82 1.50 -2.81
CA LYS A 157 16.77 2.62 -3.75
C LYS A 157 16.39 3.95 -3.10
N MET A 158 15.57 3.94 -2.07
CA MET A 158 15.11 5.15 -1.38
C MET A 158 16.01 5.43 -0.16
N LYS A 159 16.67 6.59 -0.15
CA LYS A 159 17.54 7.00 0.95
C LYS A 159 16.72 7.37 2.20
N GLY A 160 17.17 6.95 3.37
CA GLY A 160 16.55 7.29 4.65
C GLY A 160 15.39 6.38 5.08
N PHE A 161 15.08 5.36 4.29
CA PHE A 161 14.06 4.36 4.64
C PHE A 161 14.70 3.01 4.98
N SER A 162 14.15 2.34 5.99
CA SER A 162 14.51 0.97 6.37
C SER A 162 13.25 0.25 6.81
N CYS A 163 12.91 -0.84 6.14
CA CYS A 163 11.71 -1.63 6.43
C CYS A 163 12.03 -3.08 6.83
N LEU A 164 13.28 -3.49 6.71
CA LEU A 164 13.76 -4.82 7.12
C LEU A 164 15.01 -4.70 7.98
N SER A 165 15.16 -5.62 8.93
CA SER A 165 16.37 -5.77 9.75
C SER A 165 17.37 -6.74 9.11
N GLY A 166 18.67 -6.42 9.16
CA GLY A 166 19.76 -7.32 8.82
C GLY A 166 19.69 -7.90 7.39
N ALA A 167 20.02 -9.18 7.26
CA ALA A 167 20.07 -9.89 5.98
C ALA A 167 18.72 -10.39 5.46
N SER A 168 17.60 -9.88 5.99
CA SER A 168 16.24 -10.39 5.64
C SER A 168 15.89 -10.23 4.17
N LEU A 169 16.47 -9.23 3.48
CA LEU A 169 16.25 -9.01 2.04
C LEU A 169 16.71 -10.21 1.18
N THR A 170 17.75 -10.94 1.60
CA THR A 170 18.25 -12.12 0.88
C THR A 170 17.24 -13.26 0.80
N ARG A 171 16.24 -13.27 1.70
CA ARG A 171 15.17 -14.28 1.74
C ARG A 171 14.00 -13.95 0.80
N LEU A 172 13.98 -12.76 0.20
CA LEU A 172 12.81 -12.31 -0.56
C LEU A 172 12.46 -13.23 -1.73
N LYS A 173 13.47 -13.71 -2.47
CA LYS A 173 13.26 -14.65 -3.58
C LYS A 173 12.70 -15.99 -3.11
N SER A 174 13.22 -16.57 -2.05
CA SER A 174 12.71 -17.84 -1.49
C SER A 174 11.30 -17.68 -0.93
N THR A 175 10.99 -16.54 -0.28
CA THR A 175 9.64 -16.21 0.18
C THR A 175 8.66 -16.09 -1.00
N ALA A 176 9.04 -15.40 -2.06
CA ALA A 176 8.22 -15.28 -3.27
C ALA A 176 7.91 -16.64 -3.91
N ALA A 177 8.93 -17.51 -4.01
CA ALA A 177 8.78 -18.86 -4.53
C ALA A 177 7.85 -19.73 -3.66
N PHE A 178 8.06 -19.70 -2.33
CA PHE A 178 7.21 -20.40 -1.38
C PHE A 178 5.74 -19.98 -1.46
N VAL A 179 5.47 -18.67 -1.51
CA VAL A 179 4.10 -18.16 -1.64
C VAL A 179 3.46 -18.60 -2.96
N SER A 180 4.21 -18.58 -4.07
CA SER A 180 3.71 -19.09 -5.36
C SER A 180 3.35 -20.57 -5.28
N GLU A 181 4.17 -21.37 -4.62
CA GLU A 181 3.95 -22.82 -4.44
C GLU A 181 2.69 -23.08 -3.61
N VAL A 182 2.57 -22.48 -2.41
CA VAL A 182 1.42 -22.73 -1.52
C VAL A 182 0.11 -22.17 -2.04
N SER A 183 0.16 -21.13 -2.87
CA SER A 183 -1.02 -20.54 -3.54
C SER A 183 -1.36 -21.24 -4.87
N ASN A 184 -0.56 -22.21 -5.29
CA ASN A 184 -0.69 -22.90 -6.59
C ASN A 184 -0.74 -21.93 -7.80
N LEU A 185 0.05 -20.84 -7.73
CA LEU A 185 0.19 -19.86 -8.78
C LEU A 185 1.56 -19.96 -9.44
N ALA A 186 1.60 -19.97 -10.77
CA ALA A 186 2.86 -20.01 -11.50
C ALA A 186 3.71 -18.75 -11.21
N PRO A 187 5.00 -18.89 -10.84
CA PRO A 187 5.87 -17.74 -10.60
C PRO A 187 6.04 -16.90 -11.89
N PHE A 188 5.90 -15.57 -11.76
CA PHE A 188 6.17 -14.68 -12.89
C PHE A 188 7.68 -14.54 -13.11
N ARG A 189 8.18 -15.15 -14.18
CA ARG A 189 9.62 -15.24 -14.48
C ARG A 189 10.34 -13.88 -14.53
N ARG A 190 9.65 -12.83 -14.98
CA ARG A 190 10.22 -11.48 -15.15
C ARG A 190 9.86 -10.54 -13.99
N GLN A 191 9.34 -11.08 -12.88
CA GLN A 191 9.02 -10.25 -11.71
C GLN A 191 10.27 -9.51 -11.23
N PRO A 192 10.22 -8.19 -11.03
CA PRO A 192 11.34 -7.44 -10.50
C PRO A 192 11.86 -8.04 -9.19
N PHE A 193 13.18 -8.01 -8.99
CA PHE A 193 13.93 -8.46 -7.81
C PHE A 193 13.90 -9.96 -7.51
N VAL A 194 12.84 -10.70 -7.82
CA VAL A 194 12.68 -12.11 -7.40
C VAL A 194 12.55 -13.10 -8.57
N GLY A 195 12.15 -12.64 -9.75
CA GLY A 195 11.95 -13.48 -10.91
C GLY A 195 13.27 -14.07 -11.44
N ASN A 196 13.22 -15.28 -12.00
CA ASN A 196 14.42 -15.96 -12.51
C ASN A 196 15.13 -15.21 -13.65
N ALA A 197 14.45 -14.27 -14.31
CA ALA A 197 15.01 -13.44 -15.37
C ALA A 197 15.41 -12.03 -14.89
N ALA A 198 15.16 -11.67 -13.62
CA ALA A 198 15.35 -10.31 -13.12
C ALA A 198 16.81 -9.83 -13.25
N PHE A 199 17.77 -10.75 -13.11
CA PHE A 199 19.22 -10.48 -13.21
C PHE A 199 19.87 -11.20 -14.39
N ALA A 200 19.10 -11.64 -15.40
CA ALA A 200 19.59 -12.38 -16.54
C ALA A 200 19.81 -11.45 -17.76
N HIS A 201 21.01 -11.45 -18.29
CA HIS A 201 21.38 -10.70 -19.48
C HIS A 201 21.63 -11.65 -20.67
N LYS A 202 21.09 -11.32 -21.85
CA LYS A 202 21.30 -12.09 -23.09
C LYS A 202 21.87 -11.25 -24.23
N GLY A 203 21.76 -9.91 -24.17
CA GLY A 203 22.33 -9.02 -25.18
C GLY A 203 23.85 -9.01 -25.13
N GLY A 204 24.53 -9.22 -26.26
CA GLY A 204 26.00 -9.30 -26.31
C GLY A 204 26.69 -8.07 -25.71
N VAL A 205 26.15 -6.87 -25.92
CA VAL A 205 26.67 -5.61 -25.35
C VAL A 205 26.57 -5.64 -23.82
N HIS A 206 25.44 -6.08 -23.28
CA HIS A 206 25.21 -6.19 -21.82
C HIS A 206 26.14 -7.21 -21.18
N VAL A 207 26.24 -8.41 -21.77
CA VAL A 207 27.14 -9.46 -21.29
C VAL A 207 28.58 -9.00 -21.32
N SER A 208 29.04 -8.35 -22.41
CA SER A 208 30.40 -7.83 -22.52
C SER A 208 30.70 -6.75 -21.47
N ALA A 209 29.72 -5.90 -21.16
CA ALA A 209 29.90 -4.87 -20.13
C ALA A 209 30.05 -5.47 -18.74
N ILE A 210 29.17 -6.42 -18.35
CA ILE A 210 29.21 -7.09 -17.05
C ILE A 210 30.50 -7.90 -16.86
N MET A 211 31.00 -8.53 -17.93
CA MET A 211 32.28 -9.25 -17.88
C MET A 211 33.47 -8.34 -17.64
N LYS A 212 33.37 -7.06 -18.02
CA LYS A 212 34.41 -6.07 -17.75
C LYS A 212 34.30 -5.49 -16.34
N GLU A 213 33.09 -5.18 -15.92
CA GLU A 213 32.79 -4.62 -14.60
C GLU A 213 31.33 -4.88 -14.24
N ALA A 214 31.10 -5.71 -13.21
CA ALA A 214 29.75 -6.06 -12.78
C ALA A 214 28.90 -4.85 -12.33
N ALA A 215 29.56 -3.82 -11.78
CA ALA A 215 28.91 -2.59 -11.31
C ALA A 215 28.34 -1.69 -12.42
N LEU A 216 28.61 -1.98 -13.71
CA LEU A 216 27.99 -1.26 -14.82
C LEU A 216 26.48 -1.54 -14.95
N TYR A 217 25.98 -2.57 -14.31
CA TYR A 217 24.56 -2.85 -14.16
C TYR A 217 24.22 -2.98 -12.67
N GLU A 218 23.09 -2.38 -12.29
CA GLU A 218 22.58 -2.52 -10.93
C GLU A 218 22.02 -3.95 -10.70
N HIS A 219 22.30 -4.48 -9.52
CA HIS A 219 21.83 -5.78 -9.05
C HIS A 219 20.83 -5.60 -7.89
#